data_35a9ed1e095a0334194dae607596ca5b
#
_entry.id   35a9ed1e095a0334194dae607596ca5b
#
_cell.length_a   1.000
_cell.length_b   1.000
_cell.length_c   1.000
_cell.angle_alpha   90.00
_cell.angle_beta   90.00
_cell.angle_gamma   90.00
#
_symmetry.space_group_name_H-M   'P 1'
#
loop_
_entity.id
_entity.type
_entity.pdbx_description
1 polymer ?
#
loop_
_entity_poly.entity_id
_entity_poly.type
_entity_poly.pdbx_seq_one_letter_code
_entity_poly.pdbx_strand_id
1 'polypeptide(L)'
;MLSIAAIKERGMIPKRHLEFVSVDLQSGWEPPPGYPPGFYQKILASDLDEAAKRGSRTRLLKIEPGAFSTEPFVHDHWEEVFVVQGDLVVGNDAQGRGGEQCFAATYACRPPGVKHGPFTSKGGCILYEIHYYA
;
A
#
# COMPACT_ATOMS: atom_id res chain seq x y z
N MET A 1 -16.72 12.79 -18.78
CA MET A 1 -16.20 11.41 -18.59
C MET A 1 -14.70 11.41 -18.87
N LEU A 2 -13.91 10.79 -17.99
CA LEU A 2 -12.48 10.66 -18.22
C LEU A 2 -12.19 9.58 -19.25
N SER A 3 -11.19 9.81 -20.10
CA SER A 3 -10.67 8.79 -21.01
C SER A 3 -9.95 7.69 -20.22
N ILE A 4 -9.78 6.51 -20.84
CA ILE A 4 -9.02 5.43 -20.23
C ILE A 4 -7.58 5.89 -19.93
N ALA A 5 -6.95 6.65 -20.82
CA ALA A 5 -5.61 7.18 -20.61
C ALA A 5 -5.56 8.13 -19.40
N ALA A 6 -6.52 9.06 -19.29
CA ALA A 6 -6.59 9.97 -18.15
C ALA A 6 -6.85 9.24 -16.84
N ILE A 7 -7.66 8.19 -16.86
CA ILE A 7 -7.91 7.34 -15.69
C ILE A 7 -6.61 6.67 -15.23
N LYS A 8 -5.84 6.10 -16.16
CA LYS A 8 -4.54 5.47 -15.84
C LYS A 8 -3.53 6.47 -15.31
N GLU A 9 -3.43 7.66 -15.91
CA GLU A 9 -2.53 8.72 -15.46
C GLU A 9 -2.81 9.15 -14.03
N ARG A 10 -4.07 9.17 -13.62
CA ARG A 10 -4.49 9.52 -12.26
C ARG A 10 -4.42 8.34 -11.28
N GLY A 11 -3.97 7.17 -11.74
CA GLY A 11 -3.99 5.97 -10.93
C GLY A 11 -5.38 5.47 -10.62
N MET A 12 -6.36 5.88 -11.43
CA MET A 12 -7.75 5.47 -11.26
C MET A 12 -8.01 4.19 -12.04
N ILE A 13 -8.45 3.16 -11.34
CA ILE A 13 -8.91 1.89 -11.91
C ILE A 13 -10.37 1.75 -11.49
N PRO A 14 -11.34 1.94 -12.41
CA PRO A 14 -12.74 1.93 -12.04
C PRO A 14 -13.15 0.65 -11.33
N LYS A 15 -13.92 0.81 -10.25
CA LYS A 15 -14.56 -0.32 -9.58
C LYS A 15 -15.66 -0.87 -10.48
N ARG A 16 -15.70 -2.18 -10.58
CA ARG A 16 -16.70 -2.90 -11.36
C ARG A 16 -17.04 -4.21 -10.68
N HIS A 17 -18.14 -4.82 -11.08
CA HIS A 17 -18.48 -6.14 -10.58
C HIS A 17 -17.44 -7.15 -11.05
N LEU A 18 -16.76 -7.79 -10.10
CA LEU A 18 -15.83 -8.88 -10.33
C LEU A 18 -16.15 -10.01 -9.37
N GLU A 19 -16.20 -11.25 -9.89
CA GLU A 19 -16.42 -12.46 -9.09
C GLU A 19 -15.17 -13.31 -9.08
N PHE A 20 -14.47 -13.32 -7.97
CA PHE A 20 -13.34 -14.20 -7.67
C PHE A 20 -12.33 -14.34 -8.82
N VAL A 21 -11.80 -13.21 -9.26
CA VAL A 21 -10.74 -13.21 -10.28
C VAL A 21 -9.40 -13.51 -9.62
N SER A 22 -8.56 -14.27 -10.31
CA SER A 22 -7.21 -14.51 -9.84
C SER A 22 -6.37 -13.22 -9.96
N VAL A 23 -5.57 -12.97 -8.95
CA VAL A 23 -4.59 -11.88 -8.96
C VAL A 23 -3.20 -12.48 -9.19
N ASP A 24 -2.52 -12.00 -10.23
CA ASP A 24 -1.16 -12.43 -10.52
C ASP A 24 -0.21 -11.79 -9.50
N LEU A 25 0.41 -12.62 -8.66
CA LEU A 25 1.38 -12.16 -7.66
C LEU A 25 2.82 -12.25 -8.14
N GLN A 26 3.06 -12.77 -9.36
CA GLN A 26 4.41 -12.95 -9.90
C GLN A 26 4.86 -11.78 -10.77
N SER A 27 3.94 -11.09 -11.42
CA SER A 27 4.26 -10.01 -12.34
C SER A 27 3.26 -8.86 -12.26
N GLY A 28 3.54 -7.77 -12.97
CA GLY A 28 2.65 -6.61 -13.00
C GLY A 28 2.76 -5.70 -11.78
N TRP A 29 3.80 -5.86 -10.99
CA TRP A 29 4.10 -4.97 -9.89
C TRP A 29 4.73 -3.68 -10.40
N GLU A 30 4.36 -2.55 -9.79
CA GLU A 30 4.90 -1.25 -10.14
C GLU A 30 5.35 -0.48 -8.89
N PRO A 31 6.39 0.34 -8.97
CA PRO A 31 6.80 1.13 -7.83
C PRO A 31 5.76 2.20 -7.51
N PRO A 32 5.31 2.32 -6.27
CA PRO A 32 4.42 3.42 -5.89
C PRO A 32 5.20 4.74 -5.89
N PRO A 33 4.58 5.84 -6.33
CA PRO A 33 5.27 7.14 -6.31
C PRO A 33 5.75 7.53 -4.91
N GLY A 34 7.00 7.98 -4.82
CA GLY A 34 7.58 8.46 -3.57
C GLY A 34 8.05 7.38 -2.60
N TYR A 35 7.96 6.12 -2.96
CA TYR A 35 8.45 5.03 -2.12
C TYR A 35 9.90 4.69 -2.45
N PRO A 36 10.66 4.17 -1.48
CA PRO A 36 12.04 3.75 -1.73
C PRO A 36 12.10 2.48 -2.59
N PRO A 37 13.30 2.13 -3.10
CA PRO A 37 13.48 0.90 -3.85
C PRO A 37 13.04 -0.34 -3.07
N GLY A 38 12.48 -1.33 -3.76
CA GLY A 38 12.03 -2.58 -3.16
C GLY A 38 10.59 -2.56 -2.66
N PHE A 39 9.90 -1.42 -2.79
CA PHE A 39 8.48 -1.32 -2.52
C PHE A 39 7.73 -1.31 -3.84
N TYR A 40 6.71 -2.17 -3.96
CA TYR A 40 5.90 -2.30 -5.16
C TYR A 40 4.43 -2.36 -4.81
N GLN A 41 3.60 -1.90 -5.72
CA GLN A 41 2.16 -1.96 -5.57
C GLN A 41 1.48 -2.64 -6.76
N LYS A 42 0.30 -3.15 -6.48
CA LYS A 42 -0.63 -3.61 -7.49
C LYS A 42 -2.00 -3.06 -7.11
N ILE A 43 -2.48 -2.08 -7.87
CA ILE A 43 -3.77 -1.46 -7.60
C ILE A 43 -4.87 -2.38 -8.13
N LEU A 44 -5.82 -2.74 -7.27
CA LEU A 44 -6.94 -3.58 -7.65
C LEU A 44 -8.13 -2.75 -8.13
N ALA A 45 -8.38 -1.64 -7.47
CA ALA A 45 -9.38 -0.65 -7.87
C ALA A 45 -9.09 0.69 -7.20
N SER A 46 -9.29 1.80 -7.89
CA SER A 46 -9.08 3.11 -7.31
C SER A 46 -9.86 4.19 -8.04
N ASP A 47 -10.66 4.93 -7.28
CA ASP A 47 -11.18 6.23 -7.66
C ASP A 47 -10.75 7.30 -6.64
N LEU A 48 -9.65 7.03 -5.91
CA LEU A 48 -9.13 7.95 -4.91
C LEU A 48 -8.70 9.26 -5.55
N ASP A 49 -9.31 10.35 -5.09
CA ASP A 49 -9.02 11.71 -5.53
C ASP A 49 -8.59 12.52 -4.32
N GLU A 50 -7.27 12.65 -4.14
CA GLU A 50 -6.71 13.32 -2.97
C GLU A 50 -6.96 14.83 -3.00
N ALA A 51 -7.05 15.44 -4.19
CA ALA A 51 -7.36 16.86 -4.31
C ALA A 51 -8.79 17.16 -3.90
N ALA A 52 -9.74 16.34 -4.32
CA ALA A 52 -11.16 16.48 -3.97
C ALA A 52 -11.52 15.84 -2.62
N LYS A 53 -10.59 15.11 -2.01
CA LYS A 53 -10.77 14.39 -0.74
C LYS A 53 -11.97 13.44 -0.75
N ARG A 54 -11.99 12.57 -1.76
CA ARG A 54 -13.06 11.59 -1.92
C ARG A 54 -12.54 10.33 -2.62
N GLY A 55 -13.34 9.28 -2.56
CA GLY A 55 -13.04 8.02 -3.21
C GLY A 55 -12.22 7.10 -2.32
N SER A 56 -11.81 5.98 -2.91
CA SER A 56 -11.06 4.94 -2.23
C SER A 56 -10.11 4.24 -3.17
N ARG A 57 -9.07 3.63 -2.61
CA ARG A 57 -8.12 2.79 -3.33
C ARG A 57 -7.94 1.49 -2.58
N THR A 58 -8.01 0.38 -3.31
CA THR A 58 -7.65 -0.94 -2.82
C THR A 58 -6.42 -1.40 -3.57
N ARG A 59 -5.38 -1.78 -2.84
CA ARG A 59 -4.13 -2.23 -3.45
C ARG A 59 -3.45 -3.33 -2.64
N LEU A 60 -2.57 -4.06 -3.30
CA LEU A 60 -1.55 -4.85 -2.65
C LEU A 60 -0.26 -4.04 -2.63
N LEU A 61 0.45 -4.08 -1.51
CA LEU A 61 1.80 -3.53 -1.37
C LEU A 61 2.75 -4.68 -1.08
N LYS A 62 3.82 -4.76 -1.85
CA LYS A 62 4.86 -5.75 -1.66
C LYS A 62 6.14 -5.07 -1.20
N ILE A 63 6.76 -5.61 -0.14
CA ILE A 63 8.07 -5.19 0.32
C ILE A 63 9.03 -6.34 0.09
N GLU A 64 10.05 -6.10 -0.72
CA GLU A 64 11.10 -7.09 -0.97
C GLU A 64 11.92 -7.32 0.30
N PRO A 65 12.51 -8.52 0.47
CA PRO A 65 13.35 -8.79 1.62
C PRO A 65 14.47 -7.75 1.77
N GLY A 66 14.55 -7.13 2.94
CA GLY A 66 15.58 -6.14 3.25
C GLY A 66 15.32 -4.72 2.76
N ALA A 67 14.30 -4.50 1.95
CA ALA A 67 13.92 -3.14 1.56
C ALA A 67 13.38 -2.39 2.77
N PHE A 68 13.68 -1.09 2.87
CA PHE A 68 13.23 -0.29 4.01
C PHE A 68 12.99 1.15 3.62
N SER A 69 12.07 1.79 4.34
CA SER A 69 11.87 3.24 4.30
C SER A 69 12.57 3.88 5.48
N THR A 70 12.87 5.17 5.38
CA THR A 70 13.60 5.91 6.42
C THR A 70 12.73 6.92 7.14
N GLU A 71 11.64 7.35 6.48
CA GLU A 71 10.74 8.37 7.01
C GLU A 71 9.35 7.76 7.25
N PRO A 72 8.65 8.22 8.29
CA PRO A 72 7.25 7.84 8.47
C PRO A 72 6.38 8.36 7.33
N PHE A 73 5.35 7.61 7.02
CA PHE A 73 4.30 8.03 6.09
C PHE A 73 3.19 8.75 6.85
N VAL A 74 2.55 9.70 6.19
CA VAL A 74 1.36 10.37 6.71
C VAL A 74 0.42 10.70 5.55
N HIS A 75 -0.88 10.47 5.76
CA HIS A 75 -1.90 10.73 4.76
C HIS A 75 -3.05 11.51 5.38
N ASP A 76 -3.85 12.16 4.55
CA ASP A 76 -5.08 12.84 4.98
C ASP A 76 -6.33 11.97 4.75
N HIS A 77 -6.14 10.72 4.40
CA HIS A 77 -7.20 9.71 4.27
C HIS A 77 -7.03 8.61 5.32
N TRP A 78 -8.07 7.82 5.50
CA TRP A 78 -8.03 6.59 6.28
C TRP A 78 -7.19 5.55 5.55
N GLU A 79 -6.55 4.69 6.33
CA GLU A 79 -5.82 3.53 5.81
C GLU A 79 -6.09 2.31 6.66
N GLU A 80 -6.48 1.22 6.02
CA GLU A 80 -6.54 -0.09 6.65
C GLU A 80 -5.53 -1.00 5.98
N VAL A 81 -4.78 -1.74 6.77
CA VAL A 81 -3.70 -2.62 6.30
C VAL A 81 -3.86 -3.99 6.92
N PHE A 82 -3.78 -5.02 6.11
CA PHE A 82 -3.77 -6.40 6.55
C PHE A 82 -2.54 -7.12 5.98
N VAL A 83 -1.75 -7.73 6.84
CA VAL A 83 -0.59 -8.53 6.41
C VAL A 83 -1.10 -9.85 5.87
N VAL A 84 -1.00 -10.01 4.54
CA VAL A 84 -1.51 -11.20 3.84
C VAL A 84 -0.54 -12.36 3.98
N GLN A 85 0.75 -12.09 3.80
CA GLN A 85 1.80 -13.09 3.91
C GLN A 85 3.13 -12.43 4.27
N GLY A 86 4.02 -13.22 4.87
CA GLY A 86 5.36 -12.78 5.22
C GLY A 86 5.42 -12.01 6.53
N ASP A 87 6.43 -11.18 6.68
CA ASP A 87 6.68 -10.39 7.87
C ASP A 87 6.77 -8.90 7.55
N LEU A 88 6.26 -8.10 8.48
CA LEU A 88 6.39 -6.65 8.43
C LEU A 88 7.11 -6.18 9.69
N VAL A 89 8.10 -5.33 9.53
CA VAL A 89 8.79 -4.68 10.65
C VAL A 89 8.41 -3.20 10.65
N VAL A 90 7.98 -2.70 11.80
CA VAL A 90 7.52 -1.32 11.97
C VAL A 90 8.46 -0.60 12.93
N GLY A 91 8.91 0.59 12.53
CA GLY A 91 9.75 1.43 13.39
C GLY A 91 11.24 1.11 13.31
N ASN A 92 11.72 0.67 12.15
CA ASN A 92 13.16 0.50 11.92
C ASN A 92 13.90 1.84 11.93
N ASP A 93 15.22 1.78 12.14
CA ASP A 93 16.08 2.96 12.06
C ASP A 93 16.42 3.32 10.61
N ALA A 94 17.26 4.36 10.44
CA ALA A 94 17.64 4.87 9.12
C ALA A 94 18.50 3.89 8.32
N GLN A 95 19.01 2.83 8.92
CA GLN A 95 19.76 1.76 8.26
C GLN A 95 18.90 0.50 8.05
N GLY A 96 17.61 0.57 8.36
CA GLY A 96 16.70 -0.55 8.19
C GLY A 96 16.76 -1.59 9.30
N ARG A 97 17.29 -1.22 10.47
CA ARG A 97 17.49 -2.15 11.61
C ARG A 97 16.50 -1.84 12.74
N GLY A 98 16.27 -2.83 13.58
CA GLY A 98 15.38 -2.70 14.72
C GLY A 98 13.92 -2.65 14.31
N GLY A 99 13.09 -2.17 15.22
CA GLY A 99 11.65 -2.14 15.03
C GLY A 99 10.96 -3.39 15.56
N GLU A 100 9.65 -3.40 15.45
CA GLU A 100 8.82 -4.52 15.90
C GLU A 100 8.32 -5.33 14.71
N GLN A 101 8.54 -6.64 14.76
CA GLN A 101 8.15 -7.56 13.70
C GLN A 101 6.76 -8.14 13.96
N CYS A 102 5.92 -8.13 12.94
CA CYS A 102 4.65 -8.82 12.95
C CYS A 102 4.51 -9.69 11.69
N PHE A 103 3.58 -10.63 11.74
CA PHE A 103 3.39 -11.64 10.71
C PHE A 103 1.92 -11.65 10.24
N ALA A 104 1.65 -12.38 9.19
CA ALA A 104 0.28 -12.70 8.83
C ALA A 104 -0.39 -13.52 9.97
N ALA A 105 -1.64 -13.21 10.38
CA ALA A 105 -2.44 -12.12 9.91
C ALA A 105 -2.42 -11.01 10.96
N THR A 106 -2.03 -9.81 10.56
CA THR A 106 -1.97 -8.65 11.46
C THR A 106 -2.69 -7.49 10.78
N TYR A 107 -3.42 -6.70 11.56
CA TYR A 107 -4.28 -5.63 11.05
C TYR A 107 -3.94 -4.30 11.70
N ALA A 108 -3.99 -3.24 10.90
CA ALA A 108 -3.89 -1.87 11.38
C ALA A 108 -4.97 -1.01 10.74
N CYS A 109 -5.49 -0.06 11.50
CA CYS A 109 -6.44 0.94 11.02
C CYS A 109 -6.00 2.31 11.51
N ARG A 110 -5.75 3.22 10.59
CA ARG A 110 -5.19 4.54 10.90
C ARG A 110 -6.09 5.64 10.37
N PRO A 111 -6.50 6.59 11.25
CA PRO A 111 -7.21 7.78 10.81
C PRO A 111 -6.28 8.74 10.07
N PRO A 112 -6.85 9.75 9.37
CA PRO A 112 -6.06 10.80 8.75
C PRO A 112 -5.11 11.49 9.74
N GLY A 113 -3.92 11.84 9.28
CA GLY A 113 -2.94 12.61 10.05
C GLY A 113 -2.06 11.81 10.99
N VAL A 114 -2.28 10.52 11.13
CA VAL A 114 -1.42 9.65 11.95
C VAL A 114 -0.19 9.24 11.16
N LYS A 115 0.98 9.47 11.75
CA LYS A 115 2.24 9.00 11.16
C LYS A 115 2.39 7.49 11.38
N HIS A 116 2.88 6.79 10.37
CA HIS A 116 3.11 5.35 10.44
C HIS A 116 4.39 4.97 9.69
N GLY A 117 5.05 3.95 10.21
CA GLY A 117 6.37 3.56 9.74
C GLY A 117 7.48 4.27 10.51
N PRO A 118 8.72 4.26 10.01
CA PRO A 118 9.12 3.57 8.77
C PRO A 118 8.90 2.07 8.79
N PHE A 119 9.08 1.42 7.64
CA PHE A 119 8.80 -0.01 7.46
C PHE A 119 9.96 -0.73 6.79
N THR A 120 10.11 -1.99 7.13
CA THR A 120 10.96 -2.95 6.42
C THR A 120 10.34 -4.33 6.51
N SER A 121 10.93 -5.29 5.83
CA SER A 121 10.57 -6.70 5.93
C SER A 121 11.85 -7.52 5.87
N LYS A 122 11.96 -8.53 6.71
CA LYS A 122 13.14 -9.41 6.70
C LYS A 122 13.06 -10.44 5.59
N GLY A 123 11.94 -11.12 5.48
CA GLY A 123 11.72 -12.16 4.50
C GLY A 123 10.86 -11.78 3.31
N GLY A 124 10.41 -10.54 3.26
CA GLY A 124 9.44 -10.08 2.28
C GLY A 124 8.01 -10.22 2.79
N CYS A 125 7.14 -9.35 2.31
CA CYS A 125 5.73 -9.43 2.68
C CYS A 125 4.83 -8.89 1.58
N ILE A 126 3.55 -9.26 1.65
CA ILE A 126 2.47 -8.67 0.87
C ILE A 126 1.41 -8.19 1.85
N LEU A 127 1.04 -6.91 1.69
CA LEU A 127 0.01 -6.24 2.46
C LEU A 127 -1.20 -6.00 1.57
N TYR A 128 -2.39 -6.11 2.15
CA TYR A 128 -3.64 -5.68 1.53
C TYR A 128 -4.03 -4.36 2.18
N GLU A 129 -4.19 -3.31 1.37
CA GLU A 129 -4.42 -1.96 1.86
C GLU A 129 -5.66 -1.34 1.24
N ILE A 130 -6.43 -0.64 2.07
CA ILE A 130 -7.57 0.17 1.65
C ILE A 130 -7.32 1.60 2.12
N HIS A 131 -7.35 2.56 1.19
CA HIS A 131 -7.26 3.98 1.47
C HIS A 131 -8.60 4.63 1.09
N TYR A 132 -9.14 5.49 1.96
CA TYR A 132 -10.43 6.11 1.67
C TYR A 132 -10.64 7.37 2.48
N TYR A 133 -11.48 8.24 1.94
CA TYR A 133 -12.01 9.40 2.65
C TYR A 133 -13.38 9.04 3.21
N ALA A 134 -13.65 9.46 4.44
CA ALA A 134 -14.91 9.20 5.13
C ALA A 134 -15.52 10.49 5.64
#